data_19fbef05d72e438cb39d5df3bb3aad1c
#
_entry.id   19fbef05d72e438cb39d5df3bb3aad1c
#
_cell.length_a   1.000
_cell.length_b   1.000
_cell.length_c   1.000
_cell.angle_alpha   90.00
_cell.angle_beta   90.00
_cell.angle_gamma   90.00
#
_symmetry.space_group_name_H-M   'P 1'
#
loop_
_entity.id
_entity.type
_entity.pdbx_description
1 polymer ?
#
loop_
_entity_poly.entity_id
_entity_poly.type
_entity_poly.pdbx_seq_one_letter_code
_entity_poly.pdbx_strand_id
1 'polypeptide(L)'
;KTGVCKGLRADWNDCLNLGGGESAMVSFLHYWAINSFLELAGYLGRDDDVEKYTAMACKVKKVCETQLWDGDWYIRGITKNLKKIGTKNDVEGKVHLESNAWAVLSGASDYERGIKAMDSVHKYLATKYGIMLNAPSYTVPDDDIGFVTRVYPGVKENGSIFSHPNPWAWAAECVLGRGDRAMEYYNSLCPYNQNDMIEIRESEPYSYCQFIMGKDHAAFGLARHPFMTGS
;
A
#
# COMPACT_ATOMS: atom_id res chain seq x y z
N LYS A 1 10.29 -20.49 -6.30
CA LYS A 1 10.50 -20.27 -4.90
C LYS A 1 9.17 -20.15 -4.18
N THR A 2 8.69 -19.00 -3.71
CA THR A 2 7.39 -18.90 -3.00
C THR A 2 6.20 -18.84 -3.95
N GLY A 3 6.37 -18.38 -5.17
CA GLY A 3 5.33 -18.10 -6.16
C GLY A 3 4.79 -16.67 -6.11
N VAL A 4 5.23 -15.87 -5.17
CA VAL A 4 4.96 -14.43 -5.10
C VAL A 4 5.69 -13.72 -6.25
N CYS A 5 5.09 -12.69 -6.83
CA CYS A 5 5.67 -11.95 -7.94
C CYS A 5 6.92 -11.18 -7.51
N LYS A 6 7.95 -11.18 -8.37
CA LYS A 6 9.12 -10.33 -8.13
C LYS A 6 8.72 -8.85 -8.23
N GLY A 7 9.21 -8.05 -7.29
CA GLY A 7 8.99 -6.61 -7.30
C GLY A 7 9.67 -5.94 -8.48
N LEU A 8 10.94 -6.23 -8.69
CA LEU A 8 11.79 -5.59 -9.71
C LEU A 8 11.62 -4.06 -9.68
N ARG A 9 11.19 -3.48 -10.81
CA ARG A 9 10.85 -2.05 -10.96
C ARG A 9 9.34 -1.82 -11.13
N ALA A 10 8.52 -2.83 -10.83
CA ALA A 10 7.06 -2.76 -10.98
C ALA A 10 6.34 -2.39 -9.68
N ASP A 11 7.04 -2.35 -8.56
CA ASP A 11 6.49 -1.85 -7.31
C ASP A 11 6.34 -0.33 -7.36
N TRP A 12 5.25 0.20 -6.81
CA TRP A 12 5.05 1.64 -6.72
C TRP A 12 6.14 2.34 -5.90
N ASN A 13 6.61 1.68 -4.84
CA ASN A 13 7.70 2.17 -4.01
C ASN A 13 9.04 1.79 -4.64
N ASP A 14 9.59 2.65 -5.47
CA ASP A 14 10.85 2.42 -6.18
C ASP A 14 12.09 2.44 -5.25
N CYS A 15 11.92 2.89 -4.02
CA CYS A 15 12.94 2.79 -2.97
C CYS A 15 12.96 1.42 -2.27
N LEU A 16 11.94 0.58 -2.48
CA LEU A 16 11.79 -0.74 -1.91
C LEU A 16 12.10 -1.82 -2.95
N ASN A 17 13.35 -2.23 -3.08
CA ASN A 17 13.74 -3.22 -4.10
C ASN A 17 13.83 -4.67 -3.58
N LEU A 18 13.73 -4.88 -2.27
CA LEU A 18 13.76 -6.21 -1.63
C LEU A 18 14.98 -7.07 -1.99
N GLY A 19 16.11 -6.43 -2.37
CA GLY A 19 17.29 -7.11 -2.90
C GLY A 19 17.02 -7.88 -4.19
N GLY A 20 15.99 -7.53 -4.97
CA GLY A 20 15.47 -8.29 -6.11
C GLY A 20 14.51 -9.42 -5.70
N GLY A 21 13.90 -9.29 -4.54
CA GLY A 21 12.92 -10.22 -3.98
C GLY A 21 11.50 -10.06 -4.52
N GLU A 22 10.52 -10.43 -3.75
CA GLU A 22 9.12 -10.63 -4.14
C GLU A 22 8.23 -9.59 -3.44
N SER A 23 7.35 -8.92 -4.21
CA SER A 23 6.45 -7.86 -3.74
C SER A 23 5.01 -8.36 -3.59
N ALA A 24 4.41 -8.11 -2.44
CA ALA A 24 2.99 -8.38 -2.22
C ALA A 24 2.12 -7.47 -3.11
N MET A 25 2.42 -6.18 -3.16
CA MET A 25 1.66 -5.24 -4.00
C MET A 25 1.65 -5.65 -5.47
N VAL A 26 2.81 -6.00 -6.04
CA VAL A 26 2.89 -6.46 -7.44
C VAL A 26 2.10 -7.75 -7.65
N SER A 27 2.05 -8.65 -6.65
CA SER A 27 1.25 -9.87 -6.73
C SER A 27 -0.25 -9.58 -6.73
N PHE A 28 -0.72 -8.62 -5.94
CA PHE A 28 -2.12 -8.18 -5.95
C PHE A 28 -2.48 -7.47 -7.26
N LEU A 29 -1.63 -6.59 -7.76
CA LEU A 29 -1.79 -5.97 -9.08
C LEU A 29 -1.83 -7.00 -10.22
N HIS A 30 -0.99 -8.02 -10.15
CA HIS A 30 -1.00 -9.12 -11.14
C HIS A 30 -2.33 -9.88 -11.09
N TYR A 31 -2.85 -10.19 -9.91
CA TYR A 31 -4.15 -10.83 -9.78
C TYR A 31 -5.27 -9.96 -10.35
N TRP A 32 -5.28 -8.66 -10.04
CA TRP A 32 -6.24 -7.71 -10.60
C TRP A 32 -6.17 -7.63 -12.13
N ALA A 33 -4.96 -7.53 -12.68
CA ALA A 33 -4.74 -7.46 -14.12
C ALA A 33 -5.24 -8.73 -14.85
N ILE A 34 -5.01 -9.92 -14.27
CA ILE A 34 -5.53 -11.18 -14.83
C ILE A 34 -7.06 -11.16 -14.87
N ASN A 35 -7.72 -10.74 -13.80
CA ASN A 35 -9.19 -10.71 -13.76
C ASN A 35 -9.76 -9.68 -14.74
N SER A 36 -9.17 -8.50 -14.87
CA SER A 36 -9.55 -7.51 -15.88
C SER A 36 -9.36 -8.03 -17.32
N PHE A 37 -8.29 -8.80 -17.55
CA PHE A 37 -8.09 -9.47 -18.85
C PHE A 37 -9.12 -10.56 -19.10
N LEU A 38 -9.51 -11.33 -18.08
CA LEU A 38 -10.53 -12.39 -18.20
C LEU A 38 -11.89 -11.83 -18.62
N GLU A 39 -12.28 -10.66 -18.09
CA GLU A 39 -13.51 -9.97 -18.51
C GLU A 39 -13.47 -9.65 -20.02
N LEU A 40 -12.35 -9.10 -20.49
CA LEU A 40 -12.15 -8.79 -21.91
C LEU A 40 -12.11 -10.05 -22.79
N ALA A 41 -11.39 -11.08 -22.36
CA ALA A 41 -11.29 -12.35 -23.08
C ALA A 41 -12.64 -13.03 -23.22
N GLY A 42 -13.45 -13.04 -22.14
CA GLY A 42 -14.82 -13.55 -22.16
C GLY A 42 -15.72 -12.75 -23.11
N TYR A 43 -15.63 -11.43 -23.08
CA TYR A 43 -16.39 -10.57 -24.01
C TYR A 43 -16.05 -10.84 -25.49
N LEU A 44 -14.79 -11.18 -25.78
CA LEU A 44 -14.29 -11.47 -27.14
C LEU A 44 -14.47 -12.94 -27.53
N GLY A 45 -15.02 -13.81 -26.69
CA GLY A 45 -15.20 -15.25 -26.96
C GLY A 45 -13.87 -16.02 -27.08
N ARG A 46 -12.83 -15.61 -26.34
CA ARG A 46 -11.50 -16.24 -26.36
C ARG A 46 -11.40 -17.33 -25.29
N ASP A 47 -12.11 -18.43 -25.49
CA ASP A 47 -12.30 -19.49 -24.49
C ASP A 47 -10.97 -20.12 -24.01
N ASP A 48 -10.00 -20.33 -24.90
CA ASP A 48 -8.67 -20.87 -24.53
C ASP A 48 -7.93 -19.92 -23.55
N ASP A 49 -8.04 -18.60 -23.77
CA ASP A 49 -7.44 -17.61 -22.88
C ASP A 49 -8.20 -17.58 -21.55
N VAL A 50 -9.54 -17.67 -21.57
CA VAL A 50 -10.35 -17.71 -20.34
C VAL A 50 -9.93 -18.92 -19.49
N GLU A 51 -9.82 -20.12 -20.04
CA GLU A 51 -9.39 -21.30 -19.30
C GLU A 51 -7.99 -21.12 -18.71
N LYS A 52 -7.03 -20.74 -19.55
CA LYS A 52 -5.62 -20.55 -19.17
C LYS A 52 -5.45 -19.53 -18.05
N TYR A 53 -6.07 -18.35 -18.19
CA TYR A 53 -5.87 -17.25 -17.23
C TYR A 53 -6.73 -17.43 -15.97
N THR A 54 -7.84 -18.15 -16.03
CA THR A 54 -8.59 -18.56 -14.81
C THR A 54 -7.72 -19.47 -13.94
N ALA A 55 -7.07 -20.46 -14.53
CA ALA A 55 -6.13 -21.32 -13.78
C ALA A 55 -4.97 -20.52 -13.17
N MET A 56 -4.46 -19.50 -13.89
CA MET A 56 -3.42 -18.59 -13.39
C MET A 56 -3.93 -17.74 -12.24
N ALA A 57 -5.13 -17.14 -12.35
CA ALA A 57 -5.75 -16.36 -11.28
C ALA A 57 -5.89 -17.17 -9.97
N CYS A 58 -6.41 -18.39 -10.06
CA CYS A 58 -6.54 -19.29 -8.92
C CYS A 58 -5.18 -19.57 -8.25
N LYS A 59 -4.14 -19.78 -9.03
CA LYS A 59 -2.78 -20.01 -8.52
C LYS A 59 -2.24 -18.78 -7.81
N VAL A 60 -2.37 -17.59 -8.41
CA VAL A 60 -1.89 -16.32 -7.82
C VAL A 60 -2.64 -16.03 -6.52
N LYS A 61 -3.96 -16.17 -6.52
CA LYS A 61 -4.78 -15.98 -5.29
C LYS A 61 -4.33 -16.89 -4.17
N LYS A 62 -4.18 -18.19 -4.44
CA LYS A 62 -3.70 -19.16 -3.45
C LYS A 62 -2.33 -18.79 -2.86
N VAL A 63 -1.42 -18.31 -3.71
CA VAL A 63 -0.09 -17.84 -3.26
C VAL A 63 -0.24 -16.63 -2.36
N CYS A 64 -1.04 -15.64 -2.73
CA CYS A 64 -1.29 -14.46 -1.92
C CYS A 64 -1.86 -14.82 -0.54
N GLU A 65 -2.85 -15.71 -0.49
CA GLU A 65 -3.49 -16.14 0.74
C GLU A 65 -2.56 -16.93 1.68
N THR A 66 -1.64 -17.72 1.13
CA THR A 66 -0.78 -18.62 1.90
C THR A 66 0.58 -18.05 2.26
N GLN A 67 1.14 -17.19 1.41
CA GLN A 67 2.49 -16.65 1.61
C GLN A 67 2.50 -15.26 2.22
N LEU A 68 1.46 -14.45 1.96
CA LEU A 68 1.46 -13.03 2.30
C LEU A 68 0.63 -12.69 3.54
N TRP A 69 -0.28 -13.56 3.98
CA TRP A 69 -1.10 -13.33 5.18
C TRP A 69 -0.32 -13.60 6.47
N ASP A 70 -0.33 -12.65 7.42
CA ASP A 70 0.38 -12.74 8.72
C ASP A 70 -0.57 -12.73 9.94
N GLY A 71 -1.84 -13.07 9.73
CA GLY A 71 -2.84 -13.22 10.79
C GLY A 71 -3.76 -12.00 10.96
N ASP A 72 -3.23 -10.78 10.90
CA ASP A 72 -3.99 -9.53 11.05
C ASP A 72 -3.88 -8.62 9.82
N TRP A 73 -2.85 -8.78 8.99
CA TRP A 73 -2.61 -8.02 7.77
C TRP A 73 -1.75 -8.78 6.75
N TYR A 74 -1.61 -8.24 5.56
CA TYR A 74 -0.72 -8.75 4.53
C TYR A 74 0.67 -8.13 4.65
N ILE A 75 1.70 -8.98 4.63
CA ILE A 75 3.10 -8.53 4.66
C ILE A 75 3.43 -7.69 3.43
N ARG A 76 4.50 -6.90 3.50
CA ARG A 76 4.92 -6.04 2.39
C ARG A 76 5.63 -6.79 1.27
N GLY A 77 6.40 -7.81 1.62
CA GLY A 77 7.13 -8.60 0.65
C GLY A 77 8.09 -9.61 1.27
N ILE A 78 8.87 -10.23 0.40
CA ILE A 78 9.86 -11.24 0.76
C ILE A 78 11.18 -10.87 0.08
N THR A 79 12.23 -10.67 0.85
CA THR A 79 13.54 -10.30 0.31
C THR A 79 14.14 -11.44 -0.53
N LYS A 80 15.20 -11.14 -1.27
CA LYS A 80 16.00 -12.13 -2.02
C LYS A 80 16.46 -13.28 -1.12
N ASN A 81 16.76 -13.00 0.15
CA ASN A 81 17.21 -13.96 1.14
C ASN A 81 16.06 -14.67 1.88
N LEU A 82 14.83 -14.55 1.38
CA LEU A 82 13.60 -15.16 1.91
C LEU A 82 13.17 -14.61 3.29
N LYS A 83 13.69 -13.46 3.71
CA LYS A 83 13.20 -12.74 4.88
C LYS A 83 11.86 -12.08 4.52
N LYS A 84 10.81 -12.39 5.27
CA LYS A 84 9.53 -11.68 5.17
C LYS A 84 9.67 -10.31 5.82
N ILE A 85 9.10 -9.28 5.21
CA ILE A 85 9.06 -7.91 5.75
C ILE A 85 7.62 -7.41 5.80
N GLY A 86 7.35 -6.52 6.75
CA GLY A 86 5.98 -6.09 7.03
C GLY A 86 5.21 -7.10 7.88
N THR A 87 5.91 -7.85 8.73
CA THR A 87 5.30 -8.86 9.62
C THR A 87 4.98 -8.29 11.00
N LYS A 88 4.12 -8.97 11.74
CA LYS A 88 3.82 -8.62 13.15
C LYS A 88 5.03 -8.67 14.09
N ASN A 89 6.08 -9.39 13.70
CA ASN A 89 7.31 -9.52 14.48
C ASN A 89 8.34 -8.44 14.14
N ASP A 90 8.14 -7.69 13.06
CA ASP A 90 9.05 -6.60 12.70
C ASP A 90 8.89 -5.44 13.68
N VAL A 91 10.01 -4.83 14.06
CA VAL A 91 10.06 -3.64 14.93
C VAL A 91 9.80 -2.39 14.12
N GLU A 92 10.37 -2.32 12.91
CA GLU A 92 10.23 -1.24 11.93
C GLU A 92 9.55 -1.75 10.66
N GLY A 93 8.84 -0.89 9.94
CA GLY A 93 8.13 -1.27 8.73
C GLY A 93 7.12 -2.40 8.93
N LYS A 94 6.44 -2.40 10.08
CA LYS A 94 5.54 -3.49 10.48
C LYS A 94 4.29 -3.58 9.64
N VAL A 95 3.60 -2.47 9.41
CA VAL A 95 2.38 -2.40 8.60
C VAL A 95 2.62 -1.47 7.43
N HIS A 96 2.16 -1.87 6.26
CA HIS A 96 2.28 -1.09 5.02
C HIS A 96 0.93 -0.88 4.37
N LEU A 97 0.67 0.33 3.89
CA LEU A 97 -0.58 0.70 3.23
C LEU A 97 -0.78 -0.07 1.92
N GLU A 98 0.25 -0.09 1.07
CA GLU A 98 0.15 -0.54 -0.31
C GLU A 98 -0.29 -2.01 -0.41
N SER A 99 0.34 -2.91 0.36
CA SER A 99 -0.02 -4.33 0.32
C SER A 99 -1.43 -4.58 0.85
N ASN A 100 -1.85 -3.86 1.89
CA ASN A 100 -3.14 -4.08 2.54
C ASN A 100 -4.30 -3.51 1.71
N ALA A 101 -4.18 -2.29 1.20
CA ALA A 101 -5.17 -1.71 0.32
C ALA A 101 -5.33 -2.51 -0.99
N TRP A 102 -4.22 -2.89 -1.64
CA TRP A 102 -4.27 -3.66 -2.89
C TRP A 102 -4.72 -5.11 -2.71
N ALA A 103 -4.55 -5.72 -1.54
CA ALA A 103 -5.16 -7.03 -1.24
C ALA A 103 -6.69 -6.97 -1.37
N VAL A 104 -7.31 -5.90 -0.89
CA VAL A 104 -8.75 -5.65 -0.99
C VAL A 104 -9.16 -5.24 -2.39
N LEU A 105 -8.51 -4.22 -2.95
CA LEU A 105 -8.84 -3.65 -4.27
C LEU A 105 -8.75 -4.67 -5.40
N SER A 106 -7.80 -5.58 -5.33
CA SER A 106 -7.63 -6.63 -6.33
C SER A 106 -8.68 -7.75 -6.24
N GLY A 107 -9.40 -7.87 -5.12
CA GLY A 107 -10.28 -9.01 -4.83
C GLY A 107 -9.53 -10.30 -4.48
N ALA A 108 -8.22 -10.23 -4.23
CA ALA A 108 -7.45 -11.39 -3.78
C ALA A 108 -7.72 -11.74 -2.33
N SER A 109 -8.00 -10.75 -1.49
CA SER A 109 -8.41 -10.96 -0.09
C SER A 109 -9.85 -11.43 -0.03
N ASP A 110 -10.15 -12.37 0.89
CA ASP A 110 -11.52 -12.56 1.33
C ASP A 110 -11.99 -11.38 2.20
N TYR A 111 -13.30 -11.28 2.42
CA TYR A 111 -13.90 -10.15 3.12
C TYR A 111 -13.39 -10.01 4.56
N GLU A 112 -13.29 -11.12 5.31
CA GLU A 112 -12.88 -11.09 6.72
C GLU A 112 -11.42 -10.65 6.89
N ARG A 113 -10.53 -11.17 6.03
CA ARG A 113 -9.13 -10.73 6.02
C ARG A 113 -8.99 -9.28 5.55
N GLY A 114 -9.78 -8.87 4.56
CA GLY A 114 -9.84 -7.49 4.11
C GLY A 114 -10.19 -6.54 5.24
N ILE A 115 -11.23 -6.86 6.03
CA ILE A 115 -11.62 -6.09 7.23
C ILE A 115 -10.45 -6.00 8.22
N LYS A 116 -9.84 -7.14 8.59
CA LYS A 116 -8.70 -7.15 9.54
C LYS A 116 -7.51 -6.34 9.03
N ALA A 117 -7.18 -6.48 7.75
CA ALA A 117 -6.09 -5.77 7.11
C ALA A 117 -6.30 -4.25 7.17
N MET A 118 -7.50 -3.79 6.78
CA MET A 118 -7.83 -2.37 6.81
C MET A 118 -8.05 -1.82 8.23
N ASP A 119 -8.48 -2.64 9.19
CA ASP A 119 -8.48 -2.26 10.62
C ASP A 119 -7.05 -2.08 11.15
N SER A 120 -6.10 -2.90 10.68
CA SER A 120 -4.69 -2.72 11.00
C SER A 120 -4.12 -1.45 10.35
N VAL A 121 -4.47 -1.15 9.10
CA VAL A 121 -4.13 0.12 8.44
C VAL A 121 -4.67 1.29 9.28
N HIS A 122 -5.93 1.26 9.67
CA HIS A 122 -6.52 2.31 10.50
C HIS A 122 -5.76 2.47 11.82
N LYS A 123 -5.55 1.39 12.53
CA LYS A 123 -4.92 1.38 13.86
C LYS A 123 -3.49 1.93 13.85
N TYR A 124 -2.70 1.56 12.86
CA TYR A 124 -1.25 1.83 12.86
C TYR A 124 -0.86 3.01 11.95
N LEU A 125 -1.60 3.25 10.88
CA LEU A 125 -1.22 4.22 9.84
C LEU A 125 -2.09 5.47 9.81
N ALA A 126 -3.32 5.44 10.33
CA ALA A 126 -4.22 6.59 10.28
C ALA A 126 -3.71 7.75 11.15
N THR A 127 -3.80 8.95 10.59
CA THR A 127 -3.46 10.21 11.24
C THR A 127 -4.49 11.28 10.91
N LYS A 128 -4.45 12.40 11.60
CA LYS A 128 -5.29 13.57 11.28
C LYS A 128 -4.93 14.25 9.95
N TYR A 129 -3.83 13.86 9.30
CA TYR A 129 -3.37 14.41 8.02
C TYR A 129 -3.45 13.43 6.86
N GLY A 130 -3.99 12.23 7.07
CA GLY A 130 -4.06 11.13 6.11
C GLY A 130 -3.43 9.85 6.63
N ILE A 131 -3.22 8.88 5.74
CA ILE A 131 -2.72 7.55 6.05
C ILE A 131 -1.23 7.47 5.71
N MET A 132 -0.41 7.05 6.68
CA MET A 132 1.03 6.84 6.45
C MET A 132 1.27 5.62 5.55
N LEU A 133 2.38 5.62 4.81
CA LEU A 133 2.80 4.51 3.96
C LEU A 133 3.13 3.27 4.77
N ASN A 134 3.90 3.44 5.85
CA ASN A 134 4.28 2.37 6.75
C ASN A 134 4.51 2.89 8.17
N ALA A 135 4.44 2.02 9.14
CA ALA A 135 4.76 2.30 10.54
C ALA A 135 5.23 1.04 11.28
N PRO A 136 6.16 1.24 12.26
CA PRO A 136 7.03 2.42 12.42
C PRO A 136 7.95 2.63 11.20
N SER A 137 8.46 3.85 11.03
CA SER A 137 9.44 4.13 9.97
C SER A 137 10.73 3.35 10.21
N TYR A 138 11.48 3.07 9.13
CA TYR A 138 12.81 2.47 9.22
C TYR A 138 13.80 3.50 9.76
N THR A 139 14.68 3.08 10.68
CA THR A 139 15.76 3.88 11.24
C THR A 139 17.13 3.24 11.03
N VAL A 140 17.16 1.94 10.74
CA VAL A 140 18.38 1.17 10.50
C VAL A 140 18.48 0.79 9.03
N PRO A 141 19.57 1.17 8.32
CA PRO A 141 19.79 0.78 6.93
C PRO A 141 19.85 -0.75 6.76
N ASP A 142 19.09 -1.27 5.79
CA ASP A 142 19.06 -2.69 5.42
C ASP A 142 19.01 -2.81 3.89
N ASP A 143 20.09 -3.26 3.28
CA ASP A 143 20.24 -3.37 1.82
C ASP A 143 19.37 -4.49 1.23
N ASP A 144 18.96 -5.48 2.05
CA ASP A 144 18.00 -6.52 1.62
C ASP A 144 16.58 -5.95 1.45
N ILE A 145 16.24 -4.89 2.18
CA ILE A 145 14.97 -4.17 2.05
C ILE A 145 15.07 -3.12 0.94
N GLY A 146 16.11 -2.29 0.97
CA GLY A 146 16.39 -1.29 -0.05
C GLY A 146 16.57 0.12 0.48
N PHE A 147 16.63 1.08 -0.46
CA PHE A 147 16.95 2.48 -0.18
C PHE A 147 15.93 3.15 0.78
N VAL A 148 14.70 2.66 0.84
CA VAL A 148 13.68 3.16 1.79
C VAL A 148 14.19 3.19 3.23
N THR A 149 15.05 2.25 3.63
CA THR A 149 15.62 2.18 4.98
C THR A 149 16.70 3.25 5.24
N ARG A 150 17.12 3.98 4.21
CA ARG A 150 18.08 5.10 4.26
C ARG A 150 17.40 6.47 4.14
N VAL A 151 16.11 6.49 3.81
CA VAL A 151 15.29 7.70 3.81
C VAL A 151 14.99 8.09 5.26
N TYR A 152 15.05 9.38 5.57
CA TYR A 152 14.81 9.85 6.93
C TYR A 152 13.40 9.46 7.41
N PRO A 153 13.24 9.04 8.69
CA PRO A 153 11.93 8.63 9.24
C PRO A 153 10.85 9.68 9.07
N GLY A 154 9.67 9.25 8.61
CA GLY A 154 8.53 10.14 8.33
C GLY A 154 8.64 10.95 7.04
N VAL A 155 9.66 10.68 6.19
CA VAL A 155 9.89 11.41 4.93
C VAL A 155 9.66 10.47 3.74
N LYS A 156 9.04 10.99 2.67
CA LYS A 156 8.81 10.26 1.40
C LYS A 156 8.31 8.83 1.64
N GLU A 157 8.96 7.84 1.04
CA GLU A 157 8.54 6.43 1.09
C GLU A 157 8.71 5.78 2.47
N ASN A 158 9.42 6.43 3.40
CA ASN A 158 9.67 5.91 4.74
C ASN A 158 8.73 6.52 5.79
N GLY A 159 7.49 6.06 5.82
CA GLY A 159 6.52 6.42 6.86
C GLY A 159 5.89 7.80 6.71
N SER A 160 6.03 8.49 5.58
CA SER A 160 5.28 9.70 5.32
C SER A 160 3.81 9.41 4.96
N ILE A 161 2.99 10.45 4.90
CA ILE A 161 1.64 10.43 4.35
C ILE A 161 1.77 10.83 2.87
N PHE A 162 1.88 9.86 1.99
CA PHE A 162 2.03 10.11 0.58
C PHE A 162 0.67 10.25 -0.09
N SER A 163 0.42 11.34 -0.81
CA SER A 163 -0.93 11.64 -1.34
C SER A 163 -1.42 10.62 -2.34
N HIS A 164 -0.56 10.11 -3.22
CA HIS A 164 -0.96 9.17 -4.26
C HIS A 164 -1.53 7.82 -3.74
N PRO A 165 -0.91 7.12 -2.76
CA PRO A 165 -1.48 5.87 -2.23
C PRO A 165 -2.67 6.05 -1.29
N ASN A 166 -2.91 7.24 -0.76
CA ASN A 166 -4.04 7.46 0.15
C ASN A 166 -5.41 7.11 -0.47
N PRO A 167 -5.71 7.46 -1.75
CA PRO A 167 -6.92 6.99 -2.43
C PRO A 167 -7.13 5.49 -2.41
N TRP A 168 -6.08 4.70 -2.38
CA TRP A 168 -6.22 3.24 -2.28
C TRP A 168 -6.83 2.82 -0.95
N ALA A 169 -6.53 3.54 0.14
CA ALA A 169 -7.11 3.25 1.44
C ALA A 169 -8.63 3.47 1.46
N TRP A 170 -9.10 4.64 1.04
CA TRP A 170 -10.55 4.88 1.05
C TRP A 170 -11.30 4.10 -0.02
N ALA A 171 -10.68 3.83 -1.17
CA ALA A 171 -11.26 2.93 -2.16
C ALA A 171 -11.42 1.49 -1.62
N ALA A 172 -10.43 0.98 -0.88
CA ALA A 172 -10.52 -0.32 -0.21
C ALA A 172 -11.63 -0.34 0.84
N GLU A 173 -11.78 0.74 1.62
CA GLU A 173 -12.88 0.87 2.57
C GLU A 173 -14.25 0.89 1.88
N CYS A 174 -14.36 1.55 0.72
CA CYS A 174 -15.59 1.52 -0.09
C CYS A 174 -15.90 0.09 -0.59
N VAL A 175 -14.91 -0.65 -1.05
CA VAL A 175 -15.07 -2.06 -1.47
C VAL A 175 -15.57 -2.93 -0.32
N LEU A 176 -15.12 -2.64 0.90
CA LEU A 176 -15.57 -3.33 2.12
C LEU A 176 -16.92 -2.82 2.67
N GLY A 177 -17.57 -1.86 2.01
CA GLY A 177 -18.83 -1.28 2.44
C GLY A 177 -18.72 -0.33 3.64
N ARG A 178 -17.53 0.16 3.96
CA ARG A 178 -17.25 1.04 5.12
C ARG A 178 -17.12 2.51 4.71
N GLY A 179 -18.19 3.06 4.13
CA GLY A 179 -18.22 4.42 3.57
C GLY A 179 -17.86 5.52 4.56
N ASP A 180 -18.25 5.39 5.83
CA ASP A 180 -17.91 6.40 6.87
C ASP A 180 -16.41 6.48 7.09
N ARG A 181 -15.71 5.33 7.14
CA ARG A 181 -14.24 5.31 7.27
C ARG A 181 -13.54 5.81 6.01
N ALA A 182 -14.08 5.48 4.83
CA ALA A 182 -13.58 6.05 3.58
C ALA A 182 -13.67 7.58 3.58
N MET A 183 -14.78 8.12 4.05
CA MET A 183 -14.97 9.57 4.17
C MET A 183 -14.04 10.19 5.23
N GLU A 184 -13.82 9.52 6.35
CA GLU A 184 -12.84 9.93 7.36
C GLU A 184 -11.44 10.08 6.75
N TYR A 185 -10.99 9.07 5.99
CA TYR A 185 -9.69 9.09 5.33
C TYR A 185 -9.58 10.20 4.27
N TYR A 186 -10.60 10.33 3.42
CA TYR A 186 -10.67 11.41 2.44
C TYR A 186 -10.57 12.78 3.11
N ASN A 187 -11.37 13.02 4.15
CA ASN A 187 -11.39 14.30 4.86
C ASN A 187 -10.06 14.60 5.55
N SER A 188 -9.36 13.59 6.07
CA SER A 188 -8.07 13.79 6.75
C SER A 188 -6.97 14.27 5.81
N LEU A 189 -6.99 13.86 4.53
CA LEU A 189 -6.00 14.28 3.53
C LEU A 189 -6.43 15.53 2.75
N CYS A 190 -7.75 15.79 2.65
CA CYS A 190 -8.28 16.87 1.82
C CYS A 190 -7.67 18.23 2.22
N PRO A 191 -7.01 18.97 1.30
CA PRO A 191 -6.35 20.23 1.61
C PRO A 191 -7.27 21.27 2.26
N TYR A 192 -8.51 21.35 1.78
CA TYR A 192 -9.51 22.28 2.33
C TYR A 192 -9.77 22.03 3.82
N ASN A 193 -9.84 20.77 4.24
CA ASN A 193 -10.10 20.41 5.65
C ASN A 193 -8.86 20.58 6.55
N GLN A 194 -7.71 20.86 5.98
CA GLN A 194 -6.46 21.13 6.70
C GLN A 194 -6.15 22.64 6.79
N ASN A 195 -7.06 23.48 6.37
CA ASN A 195 -6.85 24.94 6.30
C ASN A 195 -6.62 25.57 7.68
N ASP A 196 -7.28 25.06 8.72
CA ASP A 196 -7.07 25.51 10.11
C ASP A 196 -5.68 25.14 10.67
N MET A 197 -4.94 24.31 9.94
CA MET A 197 -3.58 23.88 10.28
C MET A 197 -2.55 24.42 9.28
N ILE A 198 -2.85 25.52 8.60
CA ILE A 198 -2.01 26.07 7.51
C ILE A 198 -0.59 26.41 7.97
N GLU A 199 -0.42 26.85 9.20
CA GLU A 199 0.89 27.17 9.78
C GLU A 199 1.76 25.91 9.99
N ILE A 200 1.13 24.72 10.10
CA ILE A 200 1.83 23.44 10.21
C ILE A 200 2.04 22.86 8.81
N ARG A 201 1.00 22.91 7.98
CA ARG A 201 0.99 22.34 6.63
C ARG A 201 1.92 23.10 5.68
N GLU A 202 1.96 24.42 5.76
CA GLU A 202 2.80 25.32 4.94
C GLU A 202 2.63 25.07 3.42
N SER A 203 1.39 24.88 2.95
CA SER A 203 1.07 24.65 1.55
C SER A 203 -0.30 25.24 1.23
N GLU A 204 -0.57 25.49 -0.05
CA GLU A 204 -1.82 26.08 -0.50
C GLU A 204 -3.03 25.24 -0.06
N PRO A 205 -4.14 25.90 0.36
CA PRO A 205 -5.30 25.22 0.93
C PRO A 205 -6.13 24.39 -0.07
N TYR A 206 -5.82 24.48 -1.35
CA TYR A 206 -6.51 23.79 -2.45
C TYR A 206 -5.58 22.86 -3.25
N SER A 207 -4.31 22.70 -2.83
CA SER A 207 -3.33 21.89 -3.54
C SER A 207 -2.94 20.66 -2.73
N TYR A 208 -3.02 19.48 -3.35
CA TYR A 208 -2.38 18.30 -2.80
C TYR A 208 -0.86 18.44 -2.97
N CYS A 209 -0.14 18.06 -1.93
CA CYS A 209 1.31 17.93 -1.98
C CYS A 209 1.69 16.48 -2.35
N GLN A 210 2.95 16.24 -2.71
CA GLN A 210 3.42 14.88 -2.94
C GLN A 210 3.30 14.03 -1.66
N PHE A 211 3.76 14.57 -0.53
CA PHE A 211 3.64 13.91 0.77
C PHE A 211 3.60 14.93 1.91
N ILE A 212 3.09 14.48 3.05
CA ILE A 212 3.10 15.17 4.34
C ILE A 212 4.02 14.40 5.27
N MET A 213 4.83 15.08 6.08
CA MET A 213 5.72 14.45 7.05
C MET A 213 4.94 13.56 7.99
N GLY A 214 5.38 12.32 8.18
CA GLY A 214 4.77 11.32 9.04
C GLY A 214 5.05 11.52 10.53
N LYS A 215 4.44 10.68 11.37
CA LYS A 215 4.50 10.76 12.84
C LYS A 215 5.93 10.69 13.41
N ASP A 216 6.82 10.01 12.71
CA ASP A 216 8.19 9.78 13.16
C ASP A 216 9.14 10.95 12.80
N HIS A 217 8.61 12.00 12.16
CA HIS A 217 9.35 13.21 11.83
C HIS A 217 9.02 14.36 12.80
N ALA A 218 10.02 15.15 13.18
CA ALA A 218 9.84 16.30 14.08
C ALA A 218 8.86 17.36 13.54
N ALA A 219 8.78 17.52 12.21
CA ALA A 219 7.82 18.40 11.54
C ALA A 219 6.57 17.63 11.05
N PHE A 220 6.01 16.74 11.87
CA PHE A 220 4.79 16.00 11.55
C PHE A 220 3.66 16.94 11.11
N GLY A 221 3.09 16.67 9.93
CA GLY A 221 2.03 17.48 9.32
C GLY A 221 2.51 18.50 8.28
N LEU A 222 3.82 18.75 8.17
CA LEU A 222 4.38 19.65 7.17
C LEU A 222 4.29 19.02 5.77
N ALA A 223 3.63 19.70 4.84
CA ALA A 223 3.51 19.29 3.45
C ALA A 223 4.81 19.54 2.67
N ARG A 224 5.09 18.68 1.71
CA ARG A 224 6.25 18.82 0.82
C ARG A 224 5.88 18.61 -0.64
N HIS A 225 6.57 19.35 -1.48
CA HIS A 225 6.37 19.33 -2.94
C HIS A 225 4.90 19.59 -3.33
N PRO A 226 4.38 20.82 -3.09
CA PRO A 226 3.01 21.20 -3.44
C PRO A 226 2.88 21.47 -4.95
N PHE A 227 3.02 20.42 -5.74
CA PHE A 227 2.88 20.47 -7.19
C PHE A 227 2.06 19.27 -7.67
N MET A 228 1.53 19.37 -8.87
CA MET A 228 0.77 18.30 -9.48
C MET A 228 1.62 17.03 -9.61
N THR A 229 1.10 15.95 -9.09
CA THR A 229 1.70 14.61 -9.11
C THR A 229 0.61 13.60 -9.46
N GLY A 230 0.83 12.32 -9.26
CA GLY A 230 -0.18 11.26 -9.46
C GLY A 230 -1.29 11.23 -8.40
N SER A 231 -1.45 12.28 -7.63
CA SER A 231 -2.43 12.38 -6.54
C SER A 231 -3.78 12.87 -7.04
#